data_a034562156f6900bae3adff569b9ddf4
#
_entry.id   a034562156f6900bae3adff569b9ddf4
#
_cell.length_a   1.000
_cell.length_b   1.000
_cell.length_c   1.000
_cell.angle_alpha   90.00
_cell.angle_beta   90.00
_cell.angle_gamma   90.00
#
_symmetry.space_group_name_H-M   'P 1'
#
loop_
_entity.id
_entity.type
_entity.pdbx_description
1 polymer ?
#
loop_
_entity_poly.entity_id
_entity_poly.type
_entity_poly.pdbx_seq_one_letter_code
_entity_poly.pdbx_strand_id
1 'polypeptide(L)'
;MKRLRGFYLAFLWLSLAGCGWQLRGVGTYQGPTSLHLVPEDRFAPLTLALLDAMHRGAVTPKEDAAISLYLGNEELQRRVVAVTSIGSPVQYELSLSTDFRYQLAGDKTLSTPQTLSVERVFDFDPSNTVAKGEEENTLLEEMRLELAQRILRHARNFSISHGQNQP
;
A
#
# COMPACT_ATOMS: atom_id res chain seq x y z
N MET A 1 -16.27 -20.29 -55.19
CA MET A 1 -15.05 -19.81 -54.49
C MET A 1 -15.28 -18.48 -53.72
N LYS A 2 -16.15 -17.57 -54.14
CA LYS A 2 -16.42 -16.28 -53.43
C LYS A 2 -17.11 -16.46 -52.08
N ARG A 3 -18.00 -17.45 -51.92
CA ARG A 3 -18.75 -17.71 -50.64
C ARG A 3 -17.88 -18.28 -49.53
N LEU A 4 -16.84 -19.06 -49.87
CA LEU A 4 -15.91 -19.64 -48.92
C LEU A 4 -14.99 -18.54 -48.30
N ARG A 5 -14.57 -17.56 -49.09
CA ARG A 5 -13.75 -16.42 -48.61
C ARG A 5 -14.50 -15.53 -47.60
N GLY A 6 -15.84 -15.36 -47.80
CA GLY A 6 -16.65 -14.63 -46.82
C GLY A 6 -16.76 -15.31 -45.47
N PHE A 7 -16.81 -16.63 -45.47
CA PHE A 7 -16.90 -17.42 -44.23
C PHE A 7 -15.62 -17.36 -43.41
N TYR A 8 -14.44 -17.41 -44.06
CA TYR A 8 -13.15 -17.25 -43.39
C TYR A 8 -12.92 -15.84 -42.81
N LEU A 9 -13.38 -14.80 -43.53
CA LEU A 9 -13.31 -13.42 -43.03
C LEU A 9 -14.22 -13.21 -41.82
N ALA A 10 -15.44 -13.75 -41.83
CA ALA A 10 -16.36 -13.66 -40.70
C ALA A 10 -15.86 -14.42 -39.48
N PHE A 11 -15.24 -15.60 -39.67
CA PHE A 11 -14.63 -16.39 -38.60
C PHE A 11 -13.41 -15.71 -38.00
N LEU A 12 -12.58 -15.05 -38.83
CA LEU A 12 -11.44 -14.25 -38.37
C LEU A 12 -11.86 -13.02 -37.54
N TRP A 13 -12.96 -12.38 -37.91
CA TRP A 13 -13.52 -11.26 -37.12
C TRP A 13 -14.12 -11.70 -35.80
N LEU A 14 -14.72 -12.89 -35.77
CA LEU A 14 -15.30 -13.43 -34.54
C LEU A 14 -14.24 -13.88 -33.52
N SER A 15 -13.07 -14.32 -33.98
CA SER A 15 -11.96 -14.70 -33.11
C SER A 15 -11.23 -13.50 -32.49
N LEU A 16 -11.30 -12.28 -33.07
CA LEU A 16 -10.75 -11.06 -32.48
C LEU A 16 -11.63 -10.48 -31.36
N ALA A 17 -12.91 -10.79 -31.33
CA ALA A 17 -13.83 -10.33 -30.27
C ALA A 17 -13.71 -11.14 -28.96
N GLY A 18 -12.99 -12.28 -28.96
CA GLY A 18 -12.84 -13.17 -27.80
C GLY A 18 -11.72 -12.84 -26.84
N CYS A 19 -10.82 -11.89 -27.16
CA CYS A 19 -9.81 -11.43 -26.22
C CYS A 19 -10.37 -10.39 -25.25
N GLY A 20 -11.19 -10.85 -24.32
CA GLY A 20 -11.63 -10.07 -23.16
C GLY A 20 -10.46 -9.78 -22.20
N TRP A 21 -9.46 -9.00 -22.64
CA TRP A 21 -8.48 -8.42 -21.75
C TRP A 21 -9.15 -7.34 -20.90
N GLN A 22 -9.81 -7.76 -19.84
CA GLN A 22 -10.20 -6.82 -18.80
C GLN A 22 -8.94 -6.43 -18.04
N LEU A 23 -8.55 -5.16 -18.17
CA LEU A 23 -7.57 -4.55 -17.28
C LEU A 23 -8.05 -4.75 -15.83
N ARG A 24 -7.47 -5.73 -15.14
CA ARG A 24 -7.63 -5.90 -13.70
C ARG A 24 -6.96 -4.69 -13.04
N GLY A 25 -7.73 -3.68 -12.69
CA GLY A 25 -7.20 -2.47 -12.03
C GLY A 25 -8.11 -1.26 -12.12
N VAL A 26 -9.12 -1.27 -12.99
CA VAL A 26 -10.15 -0.22 -13.05
C VAL A 26 -11.40 -0.68 -12.28
N GLY A 27 -11.20 -1.30 -11.11
CA GLY A 27 -12.29 -1.47 -10.17
C GLY A 27 -12.60 -0.11 -9.56
N THR A 28 -13.84 0.35 -9.67
CA THR A 28 -14.33 1.49 -8.92
C THR A 28 -13.90 1.29 -7.46
N TYR A 29 -13.15 2.27 -6.89
CA TYR A 29 -12.75 2.23 -5.50
C TYR A 29 -14.02 2.09 -4.64
N GLN A 30 -14.19 0.95 -3.99
CA GLN A 30 -15.36 0.64 -3.15
C GLN A 30 -15.02 0.81 -1.65
N GLY A 31 -14.04 1.62 -1.33
CA GLY A 31 -13.63 1.92 0.04
C GLY A 31 -14.34 3.17 0.59
N PRO A 32 -14.02 3.56 1.82
CA PRO A 32 -14.55 4.78 2.40
C PRO A 32 -14.07 5.98 1.58
N THR A 33 -14.99 6.86 1.20
CA THR A 33 -14.67 8.12 0.49
C THR A 33 -14.04 9.16 1.40
N SER A 34 -14.18 8.98 2.72
CA SER A 34 -13.56 9.79 3.76
C SER A 34 -13.04 8.92 4.90
N LEU A 35 -11.96 9.36 5.54
CA LEU A 35 -11.33 8.70 6.66
C LEU A 35 -10.82 9.76 7.65
N HIS A 36 -11.13 9.59 8.94
CA HIS A 36 -10.56 10.44 9.99
C HIS A 36 -9.21 9.85 10.41
N LEU A 37 -8.11 10.54 10.08
CA LEU A 37 -6.76 10.12 10.45
C LEU A 37 -6.37 10.74 11.79
N VAL A 38 -6.07 9.89 12.78
CA VAL A 38 -5.61 10.26 14.12
C VAL A 38 -4.21 9.68 14.32
N PRO A 39 -3.15 10.37 13.85
CA PRO A 39 -1.78 9.89 14.00
C PRO A 39 -1.23 10.26 15.38
N GLU A 40 -0.32 9.44 15.89
CA GLU A 40 0.44 9.74 17.10
C GLU A 40 1.38 10.94 16.89
N ASP A 41 2.04 11.01 15.72
CA ASP A 41 2.82 12.17 15.25
C ASP A 41 2.31 12.62 13.88
N ARG A 42 1.84 13.89 13.80
CA ARG A 42 1.32 14.50 12.57
C ARG A 42 2.38 14.75 11.50
N PHE A 43 3.62 14.87 11.92
CA PHE A 43 4.75 15.20 11.03
C PHE A 43 5.62 13.98 10.72
N ALA A 44 5.29 12.82 11.27
CA ALA A 44 6.01 11.58 10.97
C ALA A 44 5.98 11.31 9.45
N PRO A 45 7.10 10.84 8.87
CA PRO A 45 7.18 10.57 7.43
C PRO A 45 6.09 9.62 6.94
N LEU A 46 5.74 8.58 7.70
CA LEU A 46 4.65 7.67 7.36
C LEU A 46 3.28 8.37 7.36
N THR A 47 3.04 9.29 8.31
CA THR A 47 1.80 10.07 8.34
C THR A 47 1.64 10.91 7.08
N LEU A 48 2.71 11.58 6.65
CA LEU A 48 2.71 12.37 5.42
C LEU A 48 2.52 11.50 4.18
N ALA A 49 3.18 10.34 4.12
CA ALA A 49 2.99 9.37 3.04
C ALA A 49 1.56 8.83 2.99
N LEU A 50 0.92 8.62 4.14
CA LEU A 50 -0.48 8.18 4.22
C LEU A 50 -1.45 9.26 3.75
N LEU A 51 -1.26 10.52 4.15
CA LEU A 51 -2.06 11.65 3.66
C LEU A 51 -1.96 11.79 2.13
N ASP A 52 -0.76 11.70 1.59
CA ASP A 52 -0.53 11.74 0.15
C ASP A 52 -1.19 10.54 -0.57
N ALA A 53 -1.11 9.33 0.00
CA ALA A 53 -1.79 8.15 -0.53
C ALA A 53 -3.33 8.30 -0.47
N MET A 54 -3.89 8.92 0.58
CA MET A 54 -5.31 9.24 0.68
C MET A 54 -5.74 10.19 -0.45
N HIS A 55 -4.99 11.27 -0.69
CA HIS A 55 -5.28 12.21 -1.77
C HIS A 55 -5.26 11.52 -3.14
N ARG A 56 -4.26 10.71 -3.43
CA ARG A 56 -4.18 9.95 -4.70
C ARG A 56 -5.29 8.90 -4.84
N GLY A 57 -5.73 8.32 -3.72
CA GLY A 57 -6.80 7.33 -3.66
C GLY A 57 -8.21 7.93 -3.64
N ALA A 58 -8.36 9.25 -3.80
CA ALA A 58 -9.63 9.98 -3.66
C ALA A 58 -10.34 9.73 -2.31
N VAL A 59 -9.55 9.51 -1.24
CA VAL A 59 -10.04 9.43 0.14
C VAL A 59 -9.81 10.77 0.81
N THR A 60 -10.87 11.44 1.23
CA THR A 60 -10.80 12.75 1.86
C THR A 60 -10.53 12.62 3.35
N PRO A 61 -9.46 13.25 3.91
CA PRO A 61 -9.29 13.37 5.35
C PRO A 61 -10.42 14.22 5.95
N LYS A 62 -11.19 13.66 6.91
CA LYS A 62 -12.36 14.34 7.46
C LYS A 62 -12.62 13.88 8.89
N GLU A 63 -12.78 14.82 9.84
CA GLU A 63 -12.98 14.50 11.26
C GLU A 63 -14.30 13.78 11.56
N ASP A 64 -15.36 14.07 10.78
CA ASP A 64 -16.68 13.45 10.87
C ASP A 64 -16.85 12.23 9.94
N ALA A 65 -15.74 11.60 9.52
CA ALA A 65 -15.80 10.39 8.73
C ALA A 65 -16.38 9.21 9.53
N ALA A 66 -17.03 8.28 8.81
CA ALA A 66 -17.62 7.08 9.40
C ALA A 66 -16.57 6.14 10.06
N ILE A 67 -15.31 6.28 9.70
CA ILE A 67 -14.21 5.48 10.23
C ILE A 67 -13.07 6.41 10.64
N SER A 68 -12.58 6.22 11.87
CA SER A 68 -11.32 6.80 12.35
C SER A 68 -10.21 5.77 12.30
N LEU A 69 -9.07 6.16 11.78
CA LEU A 69 -7.83 5.39 11.74
C LEU A 69 -6.84 6.01 12.74
N TYR A 70 -6.55 5.27 13.80
CA TYR A 70 -5.51 5.60 14.76
C TYR A 70 -4.21 4.98 14.29
N LEU A 71 -3.23 5.82 13.98
CA LEU A 71 -1.93 5.42 13.43
C LEU A 71 -0.84 5.63 14.48
N GLY A 72 -0.13 4.57 14.83
CA GLY A 72 1.06 4.62 15.66
C GLY A 72 2.28 5.13 14.89
N ASN A 73 3.38 5.34 15.62
CA ASN A 73 4.65 5.72 15.02
C ASN A 73 5.23 4.60 14.15
N GLU A 74 6.00 4.97 13.14
CA GLU A 74 6.78 4.00 12.38
C GLU A 74 7.98 3.49 13.20
N GLU A 75 8.27 2.20 13.09
CA GLU A 75 9.44 1.58 13.66
C GLU A 75 10.32 1.05 12.53
N LEU A 76 11.56 1.57 12.45
CA LEU A 76 12.55 1.15 11.49
C LEU A 76 13.58 0.24 12.18
N GLN A 77 13.73 -0.97 11.67
CA GLN A 77 14.79 -1.89 12.06
C GLN A 77 15.73 -2.11 10.89
N ARG A 78 17.04 -2.19 11.18
CA ARG A 78 18.08 -2.46 10.21
C ARG A 78 18.91 -3.63 10.72
N ARG A 79 19.07 -4.68 9.91
CA ARG A 79 19.92 -5.81 10.25
C ARG A 79 20.86 -6.19 9.11
N VAL A 80 22.04 -6.70 9.45
CA VAL A 80 22.99 -7.26 8.48
C VAL A 80 22.47 -8.63 8.05
N VAL A 81 22.33 -8.87 6.74
CA VAL A 81 21.88 -10.15 6.17
C VAL A 81 22.98 -10.88 5.40
N ALA A 82 24.04 -10.16 4.96
CA ALA A 82 25.21 -10.78 4.36
C ALA A 82 26.50 -10.06 4.75
N VAL A 83 27.57 -10.84 4.88
CA VAL A 83 28.92 -10.35 5.17
C VAL A 83 29.92 -10.96 4.21
N THR A 84 31.06 -10.28 4.01
CA THR A 84 32.24 -10.82 3.31
C THR A 84 32.91 -11.95 4.09
N SER A 85 33.89 -12.63 3.48
CA SER A 85 34.71 -13.64 4.14
C SER A 85 35.50 -13.11 5.35
N ILE A 86 35.72 -11.79 5.44
CA ILE A 86 36.38 -11.11 6.56
C ILE A 86 35.38 -10.46 7.54
N GLY A 87 34.08 -10.74 7.41
CA GLY A 87 33.05 -10.28 8.35
C GLY A 87 32.52 -8.87 8.11
N SER A 88 32.91 -8.18 7.01
CA SER A 88 32.37 -6.85 6.70
C SER A 88 30.98 -6.97 6.09
N PRO A 89 29.99 -6.14 6.53
CA PRO A 89 28.63 -6.14 5.95
C PRO A 89 28.67 -5.78 4.46
N VAL A 90 27.89 -6.52 3.67
CA VAL A 90 27.69 -6.27 2.23
C VAL A 90 26.21 -6.15 1.87
N GLN A 91 25.28 -6.60 2.74
CA GLN A 91 23.86 -6.40 2.56
C GLN A 91 23.18 -6.10 3.89
N TYR A 92 22.25 -5.18 3.85
CA TYR A 92 21.34 -4.88 4.95
C TYR A 92 19.91 -5.18 4.55
N GLU A 93 19.10 -5.56 5.53
CA GLU A 93 17.66 -5.58 5.45
C GLU A 93 17.11 -4.44 6.29
N LEU A 94 16.20 -3.67 5.69
CA LEU A 94 15.37 -2.69 6.36
C LEU A 94 13.99 -3.31 6.58
N SER A 95 13.47 -3.22 7.80
CA SER A 95 12.09 -3.57 8.15
C SER A 95 11.42 -2.35 8.73
N LEU A 96 10.39 -1.85 8.04
CA LEU A 96 9.59 -0.71 8.45
C LEU A 96 8.21 -1.20 8.87
N SER A 97 7.80 -0.95 10.12
CA SER A 97 6.52 -1.38 10.66
C SER A 97 5.77 -0.26 11.35
N THR A 98 4.47 -0.42 11.53
CA THR A 98 3.61 0.45 12.33
C THR A 98 2.42 -0.33 12.84
N ASP A 99 1.91 0.11 13.99
CA ASP A 99 0.65 -0.36 14.55
C ASP A 99 -0.48 0.61 14.20
N PHE A 100 -1.69 0.07 13.98
CA PHE A 100 -2.86 0.87 13.74
C PHE A 100 -4.13 0.19 14.24
N ARG A 101 -5.19 1.01 14.44
CA ARG A 101 -6.52 0.56 14.88
C ARG A 101 -7.58 1.37 14.15
N TYR A 102 -8.77 0.79 14.06
CA TYR A 102 -9.95 1.49 13.54
C TYR A 102 -10.98 1.69 14.62
N GLN A 103 -11.81 2.72 14.44
CA GLN A 103 -13.00 3.00 15.23
C GLN A 103 -14.13 3.44 14.30
N LEU A 104 -15.32 2.87 14.47
CA LEU A 104 -16.52 3.34 13.78
C LEU A 104 -17.09 4.57 14.46
N ALA A 105 -17.67 5.47 13.69
CA ALA A 105 -18.38 6.63 14.22
C ALA A 105 -19.53 6.14 15.10
N GLY A 106 -19.64 6.70 16.32
CA GLY A 106 -20.65 6.30 17.31
C GLY A 106 -20.25 5.09 18.15
N ASP A 107 -19.23 4.34 17.81
CA ASP A 107 -18.69 3.27 18.66
C ASP A 107 -17.63 3.81 19.61
N LYS A 108 -17.62 3.33 20.86
CA LYS A 108 -16.60 3.68 21.86
C LYS A 108 -15.42 2.71 21.83
N THR A 109 -15.51 1.62 21.08
CA THR A 109 -14.53 0.54 21.07
C THR A 109 -13.61 0.66 19.88
N LEU A 110 -12.30 0.61 20.13
CA LEU A 110 -11.29 0.47 19.08
C LEU A 110 -11.23 -0.99 18.62
N SER A 111 -10.92 -1.20 17.35
CA SER A 111 -10.59 -2.54 16.84
C SER A 111 -9.35 -3.11 17.56
N THR A 112 -9.14 -4.42 17.44
CA THR A 112 -7.86 -5.02 17.86
C THR A 112 -6.70 -4.34 17.13
N PRO A 113 -5.55 -4.11 17.80
CA PRO A 113 -4.35 -3.60 17.16
C PRO A 113 -3.94 -4.49 16.00
N GLN A 114 -3.51 -3.89 14.91
CA GLN A 114 -2.96 -4.57 13.76
C GLN A 114 -1.58 -3.98 13.46
N THR A 115 -0.60 -4.84 13.21
CA THR A 115 0.74 -4.44 12.79
C THR A 115 0.92 -4.76 11.32
N LEU A 116 1.46 -3.82 10.55
CA LEU A 116 1.93 -4.05 9.19
C LEU A 116 3.41 -3.76 9.11
N SER A 117 4.11 -4.57 8.31
CA SER A 117 5.53 -4.39 8.01
C SER A 117 5.79 -4.47 6.49
N VAL A 118 6.84 -3.78 6.08
CA VAL A 118 7.44 -3.86 4.74
C VAL A 118 8.93 -4.08 4.94
N GLU A 119 9.51 -5.00 4.17
CA GLU A 119 10.91 -5.35 4.25
C GLU A 119 11.58 -5.14 2.91
N ARG A 120 12.84 -4.66 2.91
CA ARG A 120 13.69 -4.48 1.73
C ARG A 120 15.12 -4.84 2.06
N VAL A 121 15.77 -5.51 1.14
CA VAL A 121 17.20 -5.79 1.20
C VAL A 121 17.90 -4.88 0.18
N PHE A 122 19.04 -4.30 0.59
CA PHE A 122 19.87 -3.50 -0.30
C PHE A 122 21.36 -3.80 -0.10
N ASP A 123 22.12 -3.65 -1.19
CA ASP A 123 23.56 -3.86 -1.17
C ASP A 123 24.27 -2.66 -0.53
N PHE A 124 25.20 -2.94 0.35
CA PHE A 124 26.00 -1.93 1.02
C PHE A 124 27.45 -2.00 0.54
N ASP A 125 27.98 -0.84 0.12
CA ASP A 125 29.38 -0.66 -0.23
C ASP A 125 30.01 0.38 0.68
N PRO A 126 30.92 -0.02 1.59
CA PRO A 126 31.54 0.90 2.51
C PRO A 126 32.44 1.95 1.82
N SER A 127 32.84 1.74 0.55
CA SER A 127 33.64 2.70 -0.21
C SER A 127 32.80 3.88 -0.74
N ASN A 128 31.46 3.77 -0.73
CA ASN A 128 30.54 4.76 -1.29
C ASN A 128 29.35 5.07 -0.34
N THR A 129 29.68 5.45 0.88
CA THR A 129 28.68 5.62 1.95
C THR A 129 27.65 6.71 1.68
N VAL A 130 28.04 7.80 0.96
CA VAL A 130 27.11 8.90 0.65
C VAL A 130 26.03 8.44 -0.33
N ALA A 131 26.42 7.83 -1.47
CA ALA A 131 25.45 7.33 -2.43
C ALA A 131 24.56 6.22 -1.84
N LYS A 132 25.11 5.39 -0.95
CA LYS A 132 24.35 4.36 -0.26
C LYS A 132 23.35 4.92 0.77
N GLY A 133 23.66 6.05 1.39
CA GLY A 133 22.73 6.78 2.25
C GLY A 133 21.53 7.35 1.45
N GLU A 134 21.76 7.90 0.27
CA GLU A 134 20.70 8.39 -0.63
C GLU A 134 19.82 7.24 -1.16
N GLU A 135 20.44 6.09 -1.48
CA GLU A 135 19.71 4.88 -1.88
C GLU A 135 18.82 4.37 -0.74
N GLU A 136 19.34 4.32 0.49
CA GLU A 136 18.58 3.93 1.69
C GLU A 136 17.39 4.87 1.93
N ASN A 137 17.58 6.19 1.83
CA ASN A 137 16.50 7.17 1.98
C ASN A 137 15.41 6.99 0.92
N THR A 138 15.79 6.80 -0.34
CA THR A 138 14.84 6.54 -1.43
C THR A 138 14.04 5.25 -1.16
N LEU A 139 14.72 4.20 -0.71
CA LEU A 139 14.09 2.94 -0.36
C LEU A 139 13.09 3.09 0.80
N LEU A 140 13.42 3.89 1.81
CA LEU A 140 12.53 4.20 2.93
C LEU A 140 11.28 4.96 2.48
N GLU A 141 11.40 5.91 1.55
CA GLU A 141 10.25 6.61 0.97
C GLU A 141 9.31 5.65 0.23
N GLU A 142 9.87 4.74 -0.57
CA GLU A 142 9.09 3.70 -1.26
C GLU A 142 8.39 2.75 -0.27
N MET A 143 9.08 2.34 0.79
CA MET A 143 8.53 1.48 1.85
C MET A 143 7.37 2.16 2.58
N ARG A 144 7.50 3.46 2.91
CA ARG A 144 6.42 4.25 3.54
C ARG A 144 5.20 4.35 2.63
N LEU A 145 5.42 4.59 1.35
CA LEU A 145 4.34 4.65 0.37
C LEU A 145 3.62 3.29 0.27
N GLU A 146 4.36 2.20 0.21
CA GLU A 146 3.77 0.86 0.17
C GLU A 146 2.99 0.56 1.45
N LEU A 147 3.55 0.89 2.63
CA LEU A 147 2.90 0.70 3.92
C LEU A 147 1.58 1.50 4.00
N ALA A 148 1.61 2.78 3.58
CA ALA A 148 0.43 3.64 3.50
C ALA A 148 -0.66 3.03 2.60
N GLN A 149 -0.30 2.53 1.42
CA GLN A 149 -1.24 1.87 0.53
C GLN A 149 -1.82 0.58 1.12
N ARG A 150 -1.02 -0.20 1.87
CA ARG A 150 -1.49 -1.40 2.56
C ARG A 150 -2.49 -1.03 3.66
N ILE A 151 -2.23 0.01 4.45
CA ILE A 151 -3.13 0.53 5.49
C ILE A 151 -4.47 0.95 4.87
N LEU A 152 -4.47 1.69 3.75
CA LEU A 152 -5.69 2.09 3.05
C LEU A 152 -6.49 0.89 2.50
N ARG A 153 -5.81 -0.15 2.03
CA ARG A 153 -6.49 -1.40 1.64
C ARG A 153 -7.14 -2.09 2.84
N HIS A 154 -6.49 -2.08 4.01
CA HIS A 154 -7.09 -2.59 5.24
C HIS A 154 -8.29 -1.77 5.68
N ALA A 155 -8.23 -0.43 5.63
CA ALA A 155 -9.36 0.45 5.91
C ALA A 155 -10.57 0.14 5.02
N ARG A 156 -10.33 -0.12 3.73
CA ARG A 156 -11.37 -0.54 2.78
C ARG A 156 -12.02 -1.86 3.22
N ASN A 157 -11.23 -2.87 3.54
CA ASN A 157 -11.75 -4.17 3.95
C ASN A 157 -12.53 -4.06 5.27
N PHE A 158 -12.05 -3.23 6.20
CA PHE A 158 -12.73 -2.93 7.44
C PHE A 158 -14.08 -2.26 7.19
N SER A 159 -14.17 -1.30 6.28
CA SER A 159 -15.43 -0.63 5.93
C SER A 159 -16.45 -1.58 5.32
N ILE A 160 -16.01 -2.48 4.44
CA ILE A 160 -16.91 -3.47 3.80
C ILE A 160 -17.45 -4.45 4.83
N SER A 161 -16.60 -4.95 5.74
CA SER A 161 -17.03 -5.93 6.75
C SER A 161 -17.99 -5.35 7.78
N HIS A 162 -17.97 -4.05 8.04
CA HIS A 162 -18.84 -3.39 9.03
C HIS A 162 -19.97 -2.61 8.38
N GLY A 163 -19.85 -2.18 7.11
CA GLY A 163 -20.93 -1.53 6.35
C GLY A 163 -22.06 -2.49 5.92
N GLN A 164 -21.78 -3.79 5.85
CA GLN A 164 -22.80 -4.81 5.57
C GLN A 164 -23.66 -5.19 6.78
N ASN A 165 -23.30 -4.75 7.98
CA ASN A 165 -24.00 -5.04 9.24
C ASN A 165 -24.89 -3.88 9.74
N GLN A 166 -25.06 -2.80 8.96
CA GLN A 166 -26.05 -1.78 9.28
C GLN A 166 -27.38 -2.14 8.61
N PRO A 167 -28.45 -2.34 9.40
CA PRO A 167 -29.79 -2.68 8.90
C PRO A 167 -30.39 -1.55 8.06
#